data_db6a92f8e6821809c1475b078f9f1688
#
_entry.id   db6a92f8e6821809c1475b078f9f1688
#
_cell.length_a   1.000
_cell.length_b   1.000
_cell.length_c   1.000
_cell.angle_alpha   90.00
_cell.angle_beta   90.00
_cell.angle_gamma   90.00
#
_symmetry.space_group_name_H-M   'P 1'
#
loop_
_entity.id
_entity.type
_entity.pdbx_description
1 polymer ?
#
loop_
_entity_poly.entity_id
_entity_poly.type
_entity_poly.pdbx_seq_one_letter_code
_entity_poly.pdbx_strand_id
1 'polypeptide(L)'
;MIRLLAKTTVFAVGLLLGATSYAQTSQPNASPAPAAAAKDTLNQEDKTFVKEAAIGGRTEVELSKLAQKSENADVKSFADRMIRDHTAANQELTAIATGLGIDMPKALDQEHERLRENVQILHGKAFDEQYMQAMVEDHNKAVKLFQQEERSGGSVQLKQFAQKTLPTLEEHQKMALELSQKVSKAAAR
;
A
#
# COMPACT_ATOMS: atom_id res chain seq x y z
N MET A 1 -35.10 16.01 49.25
CA MET A 1 -35.25 17.17 50.12
C MET A 1 -33.99 18.00 49.94
N ILE A 2 -33.98 19.11 49.45
CA ILE A 2 -34.30 20.46 49.74
C ILE A 2 -34.14 21.28 48.46
N ARG A 3 -35.19 21.95 48.08
CA ARG A 3 -35.24 23.04 47.10
C ARG A 3 -34.56 24.26 47.69
N LEU A 4 -33.87 25.06 46.90
CA LEU A 4 -33.83 26.49 47.14
C LEU A 4 -33.86 27.27 45.83
N LEU A 5 -34.89 28.07 45.74
CA LEU A 5 -35.21 29.10 44.75
C LEU A 5 -34.52 30.42 45.07
N ALA A 6 -34.52 31.27 44.09
CA ALA A 6 -34.52 32.75 44.12
C ALA A 6 -33.18 33.38 43.73
N LYS A 7 -33.06 34.50 43.01
CA LYS A 7 -34.04 35.57 42.70
C LYS A 7 -33.53 36.37 41.50
N THR A 8 -34.47 36.78 40.69
CA THR A 8 -34.41 37.85 39.69
C THR A 8 -33.86 39.16 40.20
N THR A 9 -33.04 39.84 39.40
CA THR A 9 -32.96 41.32 39.47
C THR A 9 -32.85 41.86 38.04
N VAL A 10 -33.89 42.54 37.64
CA VAL A 10 -34.03 43.35 36.43
C VAL A 10 -33.38 44.71 36.71
N PHE A 11 -32.46 45.17 35.85
CA PHE A 11 -32.12 46.57 35.71
C PHE A 11 -32.18 46.97 34.24
N ALA A 12 -33.22 47.72 33.95
CA ALA A 12 -33.36 48.42 32.68
C ALA A 12 -32.77 49.84 32.88
N VAL A 13 -31.81 50.19 32.02
CA VAL A 13 -31.52 51.60 31.74
C VAL A 13 -31.31 51.73 30.25
N GLY A 14 -32.07 52.63 29.70
CA GLY A 14 -32.21 52.85 28.28
C GLY A 14 -31.19 53.76 27.63
N LEU A 15 -31.30 53.70 26.34
CA LEU A 15 -31.19 54.79 25.37
C LEU A 15 -29.79 55.28 25.02
N LEU A 16 -29.32 55.03 23.81
CA LEU A 16 -29.14 56.12 22.81
C LEU A 16 -28.78 55.49 21.45
N LEU A 17 -29.54 55.91 20.44
CA LEU A 17 -29.39 55.61 19.03
C LEU A 17 -28.07 56.20 18.52
N GLY A 18 -27.26 55.38 17.92
CA GLY A 18 -26.18 55.76 17.04
C GLY A 18 -26.14 54.84 15.83
N ALA A 19 -26.88 55.20 14.78
CA ALA A 19 -26.84 54.48 13.52
C ALA A 19 -25.56 54.85 12.79
N THR A 20 -24.51 54.05 12.92
CA THR A 20 -23.38 54.07 12.01
C THR A 20 -23.56 52.94 11.00
N SER A 21 -23.95 53.36 9.81
CA SER A 21 -24.01 52.48 8.62
C SER A 21 -22.58 52.03 8.28
N TYR A 22 -22.21 50.83 8.70
CA TYR A 22 -21.05 50.17 8.14
C TYR A 22 -21.45 49.57 6.75
N ALA A 23 -20.95 50.21 5.69
CA ALA A 23 -21.02 49.62 4.39
C ALA A 23 -20.22 48.31 4.42
N GLN A 24 -20.93 47.20 4.42
CA GLN A 24 -20.36 45.85 4.29
C GLN A 24 -19.93 45.69 2.83
N THR A 25 -18.66 45.99 2.55
CA THR A 25 -18.05 45.60 1.28
C THR A 25 -18.00 44.06 1.26
N SER A 26 -18.97 43.47 0.56
CA SER A 26 -18.95 42.06 0.20
C SER A 26 -17.74 41.82 -0.72
N GLN A 27 -16.63 41.34 -0.14
CA GLN A 27 -15.57 40.76 -0.95
C GLN A 27 -16.17 39.51 -1.67
N PRO A 28 -16.00 39.42 -2.98
CA PRO A 28 -16.36 38.19 -3.67
C PRO A 28 -15.49 37.06 -3.08
N ASN A 29 -16.15 36.06 -2.51
CA ASN A 29 -15.52 34.83 -2.04
C ASN A 29 -14.95 34.13 -3.29
N ALA A 30 -13.68 34.39 -3.61
CA ALA A 30 -12.98 33.68 -4.64
C ALA A 30 -12.85 32.24 -4.18
N SER A 31 -13.72 31.35 -4.67
CA SER A 31 -13.47 29.91 -4.59
C SER A 31 -12.03 29.64 -5.03
N PRO A 32 -11.23 28.90 -4.25
CA PRO A 32 -9.92 28.52 -4.72
C PRO A 32 -10.10 27.80 -6.06
N ALA A 33 -9.44 28.34 -7.10
CA ALA A 33 -9.39 27.67 -8.40
C ALA A 33 -8.92 26.22 -8.16
N PRO A 34 -9.53 25.24 -8.83
CA PRO A 34 -9.05 23.86 -8.72
C PRO A 34 -7.56 23.86 -9.06
N ALA A 35 -6.74 23.37 -8.14
CA ALA A 35 -5.32 23.19 -8.38
C ALA A 35 -5.18 22.45 -9.71
N ALA A 36 -4.47 23.06 -10.67
CA ALA A 36 -4.24 22.44 -11.97
C ALA A 36 -3.71 21.03 -11.69
N ALA A 37 -4.48 20.01 -12.11
CA ALA A 37 -4.08 18.63 -11.97
C ALA A 37 -2.67 18.52 -12.59
N ALA A 38 -1.70 18.15 -11.76
CA ALA A 38 -0.34 17.93 -12.25
C ALA A 38 -0.46 16.93 -13.41
N LYS A 39 0.06 17.30 -14.58
CA LYS A 39 0.00 16.43 -15.76
C LYS A 39 0.81 15.19 -15.42
N ASP A 40 0.16 14.04 -15.51
CA ASP A 40 0.79 12.73 -15.43
C ASP A 40 1.83 12.63 -16.56
N THR A 41 3.09 12.74 -16.24
CA THR A 41 4.19 12.64 -17.21
C THR A 41 4.94 11.36 -16.94
N LEU A 42 4.61 10.31 -17.72
CA LEU A 42 5.32 9.03 -17.61
C LEU A 42 6.80 9.21 -17.93
N ASN A 43 7.64 8.67 -17.06
CA ASN A 43 9.08 8.55 -17.29
C ASN A 43 9.50 7.07 -17.43
N GLN A 44 10.79 6.81 -17.57
CA GLN A 44 11.29 5.44 -17.72
C GLN A 44 11.20 4.65 -16.41
N GLU A 45 11.28 5.31 -15.26
CA GLU A 45 11.13 4.68 -13.94
C GLU A 45 9.73 4.13 -13.75
N ASP A 46 8.68 4.89 -14.11
CA ASP A 46 7.30 4.41 -14.08
C ASP A 46 7.10 3.09 -14.85
N LYS A 47 7.69 3.00 -16.05
CA LYS A 47 7.57 1.78 -16.87
C LYS A 47 8.31 0.60 -16.26
N THR A 48 9.49 0.86 -15.71
CA THR A 48 10.28 -0.15 -15.01
C THR A 48 9.56 -0.60 -13.75
N PHE A 49 9.04 0.34 -12.97
CA PHE A 49 8.24 0.06 -11.78
C PHE A 49 7.03 -0.83 -12.10
N VAL A 50 6.22 -0.47 -13.09
CA VAL A 50 5.04 -1.27 -13.48
C VAL A 50 5.46 -2.69 -13.87
N LYS A 51 6.51 -2.84 -14.67
CA LYS A 51 7.00 -4.15 -15.11
C LYS A 51 7.46 -5.00 -13.92
N GLU A 52 8.37 -4.49 -13.11
CA GLU A 52 8.98 -5.24 -12.01
C GLU A 52 7.97 -5.53 -10.89
N ALA A 53 7.12 -4.57 -10.52
CA ALA A 53 6.07 -4.76 -9.52
C ALA A 53 5.02 -5.79 -9.98
N ALA A 54 4.67 -5.81 -11.27
CA ALA A 54 3.72 -6.78 -11.82
C ALA A 54 4.29 -8.20 -11.84
N ILE A 55 5.55 -8.37 -12.22
CA ILE A 55 6.22 -9.69 -12.24
C ILE A 55 6.40 -10.19 -10.81
N GLY A 56 6.97 -9.38 -9.91
CA GLY A 56 7.19 -9.75 -8.51
C GLY A 56 5.88 -10.11 -7.82
N GLY A 57 4.89 -9.22 -7.85
CA GLY A 57 3.62 -9.47 -7.19
C GLY A 57 2.86 -10.70 -7.72
N ARG A 58 3.01 -11.03 -9.01
CA ARG A 58 2.47 -12.28 -9.57
C ARG A 58 3.23 -13.48 -9.05
N THR A 59 4.57 -13.43 -9.03
CA THR A 59 5.43 -14.50 -8.50
C THR A 59 5.07 -14.81 -7.05
N GLU A 60 4.93 -13.78 -6.22
CA GLU A 60 4.58 -13.94 -4.82
C GLU A 60 3.21 -14.61 -4.63
N VAL A 61 2.22 -14.27 -5.45
CA VAL A 61 0.91 -14.96 -5.45
C VAL A 61 1.05 -16.43 -5.87
N GLU A 62 1.82 -16.73 -6.91
CA GLU A 62 1.99 -18.11 -7.38
C GLU A 62 2.75 -18.97 -6.36
N LEU A 63 3.86 -18.49 -5.81
CA LEU A 63 4.60 -19.18 -4.76
C LEU A 63 3.77 -19.39 -3.51
N SER A 64 2.97 -18.37 -3.12
CA SER A 64 2.10 -18.46 -1.95
C SER A 64 0.96 -19.46 -2.13
N LYS A 65 0.44 -19.65 -3.34
CA LYS A 65 -0.50 -20.74 -3.65
C LYS A 65 0.12 -22.12 -3.45
N LEU A 66 1.41 -22.29 -3.78
CA LEU A 66 2.14 -23.53 -3.47
C LEU A 66 2.27 -23.72 -1.95
N ALA A 67 2.52 -22.64 -1.22
CA ALA A 67 2.73 -22.65 0.23
C ALA A 67 1.44 -22.95 1.05
N GLN A 68 0.28 -22.84 0.44
CA GLN A 68 -0.98 -23.31 1.08
C GLN A 68 -0.97 -24.83 1.39
N LYS A 69 -0.07 -25.61 0.77
CA LYS A 69 0.12 -27.03 1.02
C LYS A 69 1.14 -27.32 2.13
N SER A 70 1.82 -26.32 2.69
CA SER A 70 2.76 -26.51 3.80
C SER A 70 2.06 -27.12 5.01
N GLU A 71 2.76 -27.98 5.74
CA GLU A 71 2.29 -28.52 7.02
C GLU A 71 2.51 -27.52 8.18
N ASN A 72 3.34 -26.50 7.97
CA ASN A 72 3.60 -25.42 8.92
C ASN A 72 2.46 -24.38 8.88
N ALA A 73 1.71 -24.30 9.97
CA ALA A 73 0.55 -23.41 10.08
C ALA A 73 0.93 -21.92 9.95
N ASP A 74 2.11 -21.51 10.43
CA ASP A 74 2.59 -20.13 10.32
C ASP A 74 2.90 -19.79 8.85
N VAL A 75 3.52 -20.72 8.10
CA VAL A 75 3.80 -20.57 6.66
C VAL A 75 2.50 -20.47 5.86
N LYS A 76 1.51 -21.31 6.15
CA LYS A 76 0.19 -21.25 5.50
C LYS A 76 -0.50 -19.90 5.74
N SER A 77 -0.51 -19.45 7.00
CA SER A 77 -1.14 -18.18 7.37
C SER A 77 -0.47 -16.98 6.68
N PHE A 78 0.86 -17.00 6.60
CA PHE A 78 1.62 -16.01 5.84
C PHE A 78 1.26 -16.05 4.35
N ALA A 79 1.24 -17.24 3.75
CA ALA A 79 0.87 -17.43 2.35
C ALA A 79 -0.55 -16.93 2.01
N ASP A 80 -1.52 -17.20 2.89
CA ASP A 80 -2.89 -16.69 2.72
C ASP A 80 -2.92 -15.16 2.72
N ARG A 81 -2.11 -14.51 3.53
CA ARG A 81 -1.98 -13.06 3.55
C ARG A 81 -1.35 -12.54 2.26
N MET A 82 -0.24 -13.16 1.80
CA MET A 82 0.42 -12.80 0.54
C MET A 82 -0.55 -12.87 -0.64
N ILE A 83 -1.33 -13.95 -0.75
CA ILE A 83 -2.31 -14.11 -1.82
C ILE A 83 -3.33 -12.97 -1.81
N ARG A 84 -3.91 -12.64 -0.67
CA ARG A 84 -4.92 -11.57 -0.59
C ARG A 84 -4.35 -10.22 -0.96
N ASP A 85 -3.26 -9.84 -0.29
CA ASP A 85 -2.73 -8.48 -0.37
C ASP A 85 -2.10 -8.23 -1.75
N HIS A 86 -1.31 -9.18 -2.27
CA HIS A 86 -0.70 -9.05 -3.61
C HIS A 86 -1.70 -9.20 -4.75
N THR A 87 -2.77 -9.99 -4.58
CA THR A 87 -3.84 -10.03 -5.60
C THR A 87 -4.53 -8.68 -5.71
N ALA A 88 -4.86 -8.05 -4.59
CA ALA A 88 -5.48 -6.73 -4.58
C ALA A 88 -4.54 -5.66 -5.17
N ALA A 89 -3.27 -5.65 -4.77
CA ALA A 89 -2.28 -4.71 -5.30
C ALA A 89 -2.07 -4.89 -6.81
N ASN A 90 -1.98 -6.13 -7.31
CA ASN A 90 -1.82 -6.43 -8.74
C ASN A 90 -3.03 -5.97 -9.56
N GLN A 91 -4.24 -6.10 -9.03
CA GLN A 91 -5.46 -5.60 -9.69
C GLN A 91 -5.45 -4.07 -9.79
N GLU A 92 -5.09 -3.38 -8.71
CA GLU A 92 -4.99 -1.91 -8.70
C GLU A 92 -3.91 -1.42 -9.65
N LEU A 93 -2.70 -2.01 -9.61
CA LEU A 93 -1.62 -1.68 -10.54
C LEU A 93 -2.02 -1.89 -12.00
N THR A 94 -2.74 -2.99 -12.29
CA THR A 94 -3.24 -3.27 -13.64
C THR A 94 -4.19 -2.19 -14.13
N ALA A 95 -5.10 -1.73 -13.26
CA ALA A 95 -6.04 -0.67 -13.60
C ALA A 95 -5.32 0.66 -13.88
N ILE A 96 -4.34 1.02 -13.06
CA ILE A 96 -3.52 2.23 -13.22
C ILE A 96 -2.71 2.15 -14.53
N ALA A 97 -1.98 1.06 -14.73
CA ALA A 97 -1.14 0.87 -15.93
C ALA A 97 -1.96 0.93 -17.22
N THR A 98 -3.15 0.30 -17.21
CA THR A 98 -4.10 0.36 -18.34
C THR A 98 -4.55 1.79 -18.61
N GLY A 99 -4.89 2.55 -17.57
CA GLY A 99 -5.29 3.96 -17.68
C GLY A 99 -4.17 4.86 -18.23
N LEU A 100 -2.92 4.51 -17.94
CA LEU A 100 -1.73 5.21 -18.41
C LEU A 100 -1.19 4.72 -19.77
N GLY A 101 -1.81 3.70 -20.36
CA GLY A 101 -1.35 3.10 -21.62
C GLY A 101 -0.03 2.33 -21.50
N ILE A 102 0.28 1.81 -20.31
CA ILE A 102 1.47 0.98 -20.08
C ILE A 102 1.08 -0.49 -20.24
N ASP A 103 1.82 -1.20 -21.10
CA ASP A 103 1.63 -2.63 -21.30
C ASP A 103 2.07 -3.44 -20.07
N MET A 104 1.16 -4.28 -19.57
CA MET A 104 1.43 -5.18 -18.46
C MET A 104 2.11 -6.47 -18.95
N PRO A 105 3.12 -7.01 -18.21
CA PRO A 105 3.68 -8.31 -18.49
C PRO A 105 2.58 -9.40 -18.48
N LYS A 106 2.54 -10.24 -19.52
CA LYS A 106 1.54 -11.32 -19.64
C LYS A 106 1.95 -12.59 -18.91
N ALA A 107 3.24 -12.77 -18.66
CA ALA A 107 3.82 -13.94 -18.02
C ALA A 107 4.95 -13.52 -17.08
N LEU A 108 5.44 -14.43 -16.27
CA LEU A 108 6.68 -14.27 -15.52
C LEU A 108 7.85 -14.21 -16.52
N ASP A 109 8.95 -13.59 -16.10
CA ASP A 109 10.20 -13.69 -16.85
C ASP A 109 10.93 -15.02 -16.51
N GLN A 110 12.04 -15.28 -17.20
CA GLN A 110 12.76 -16.54 -17.06
C GLN A 110 13.32 -16.76 -15.65
N GLU A 111 13.72 -15.71 -14.94
CA GLU A 111 14.24 -15.80 -13.58
C GLU A 111 13.14 -16.27 -12.62
N HIS A 112 11.97 -15.62 -12.66
CA HIS A 112 10.84 -15.94 -11.79
C HIS A 112 10.18 -17.27 -12.13
N GLU A 113 10.13 -17.66 -13.40
CA GLU A 113 9.68 -19.01 -13.78
C GLU A 113 10.61 -20.09 -13.19
N ARG A 114 11.92 -19.93 -13.28
CA ARG A 114 12.88 -20.86 -12.65
C ARG A 114 12.73 -20.92 -11.14
N LEU A 115 12.54 -19.77 -10.49
CA LEU A 115 12.29 -19.72 -9.05
C LEU A 115 11.05 -20.55 -8.70
N ARG A 116 9.94 -20.33 -9.41
CA ARG A 116 8.69 -21.06 -9.22
C ARG A 116 8.88 -22.57 -9.40
N GLU A 117 9.55 -22.98 -10.48
CA GLU A 117 9.84 -24.40 -10.78
C GLU A 117 10.69 -25.03 -9.68
N ASN A 118 11.73 -24.34 -9.22
CA ASN A 118 12.60 -24.82 -8.15
C ASN A 118 11.85 -25.00 -6.82
N VAL A 119 10.96 -24.06 -6.47
CA VAL A 119 10.15 -24.15 -5.25
C VAL A 119 9.09 -25.24 -5.38
N GLN A 120 8.47 -25.39 -6.53
CA GLN A 120 7.38 -26.33 -6.78
C GLN A 120 7.75 -27.80 -6.54
N ILE A 121 9.01 -28.18 -6.81
CA ILE A 121 9.48 -29.58 -6.64
C ILE A 121 9.87 -29.92 -5.20
N LEU A 122 9.94 -28.94 -4.32
CA LEU A 122 10.30 -29.13 -2.91
C LEU A 122 9.07 -29.51 -2.06
N HIS A 123 9.35 -30.17 -0.93
CA HIS A 123 8.34 -30.62 0.03
C HIS A 123 8.80 -30.44 1.47
N GLY A 124 7.85 -30.36 2.41
CA GLY A 124 8.11 -30.28 3.83
C GLY A 124 9.03 -29.10 4.20
N LYS A 125 10.00 -29.35 5.08
CA LYS A 125 10.90 -28.31 5.57
C LYS A 125 11.70 -27.60 4.47
N ALA A 126 12.19 -28.34 3.47
CA ALA A 126 12.96 -27.76 2.37
C ALA A 126 12.11 -26.81 1.53
N PHE A 127 10.83 -27.12 1.34
CA PHE A 127 9.87 -26.20 0.72
C PHE A 127 9.71 -24.94 1.54
N ASP A 128 9.43 -25.08 2.84
CA ASP A 128 9.18 -23.95 3.74
C ASP A 128 10.39 -23.00 3.79
N GLU A 129 11.60 -23.55 3.90
CA GLU A 129 12.84 -22.75 3.90
C GLU A 129 13.02 -21.98 2.60
N GLN A 130 12.90 -22.66 1.45
CA GLN A 130 13.09 -22.00 0.15
C GLN A 130 12.01 -20.96 -0.14
N TYR A 131 10.74 -21.26 0.20
CA TYR A 131 9.65 -20.30 0.07
C TYR A 131 9.89 -19.05 0.92
N MET A 132 10.23 -19.23 2.20
CA MET A 132 10.47 -18.09 3.08
C MET A 132 11.70 -17.28 2.70
N GLN A 133 12.76 -17.94 2.19
CA GLN A 133 13.92 -17.24 1.65
C GLN A 133 13.53 -16.38 0.43
N ALA A 134 12.77 -16.94 -0.50
CA ALA A 134 12.27 -16.19 -1.66
C ALA A 134 11.43 -14.98 -1.22
N MET A 135 10.54 -15.14 -0.26
CA MET A 135 9.73 -14.04 0.27
C MET A 135 10.57 -12.92 0.90
N VAL A 136 11.63 -13.26 1.63
CA VAL A 136 12.56 -12.26 2.18
C VAL A 136 13.28 -11.49 1.06
N GLU A 137 13.79 -12.19 0.05
CA GLU A 137 14.53 -11.58 -1.05
C GLU A 137 13.63 -10.67 -1.90
N ASP A 138 12.44 -11.14 -2.24
CA ASP A 138 11.50 -10.41 -3.09
C ASP A 138 10.96 -9.16 -2.37
N HIS A 139 10.61 -9.24 -1.08
CA HIS A 139 10.18 -8.07 -0.33
C HIS A 139 11.31 -7.06 -0.11
N ASN A 140 12.57 -7.51 0.01
CA ASN A 140 13.72 -6.60 0.05
C ASN A 140 13.89 -5.80 -1.26
N LYS A 141 13.60 -6.43 -2.41
CA LYS A 141 13.61 -5.76 -3.72
C LYS A 141 12.38 -4.87 -3.88
N ALA A 142 11.19 -5.37 -3.53
CA ALA A 142 9.93 -4.65 -3.67
C ALA A 142 9.90 -3.35 -2.85
N VAL A 143 10.30 -3.39 -1.57
CA VAL A 143 10.36 -2.17 -0.73
C VAL A 143 11.23 -1.10 -1.38
N LYS A 144 12.42 -1.46 -1.89
CA LYS A 144 13.31 -0.50 -2.57
C LYS A 144 12.69 0.05 -3.86
N LEU A 145 12.05 -0.81 -4.65
CA LEU A 145 11.39 -0.44 -5.91
C LEU A 145 10.25 0.56 -5.65
N PHE A 146 9.40 0.29 -4.65
CA PHE A 146 8.29 1.16 -4.30
C PHE A 146 8.76 2.48 -3.68
N GLN A 147 9.81 2.47 -2.84
CA GLN A 147 10.42 3.69 -2.34
C GLN A 147 11.04 4.55 -3.45
N GLN A 148 11.59 3.93 -4.48
CA GLN A 148 12.13 4.65 -5.63
C GLN A 148 11.02 5.30 -6.45
N GLU A 149 9.94 4.56 -6.74
CA GLU A 149 8.77 5.10 -7.44
C GLU A 149 8.14 6.28 -6.69
N GLU A 150 7.96 6.15 -5.37
CA GLU A 150 7.45 7.23 -4.53
C GLU A 150 8.29 8.52 -4.67
N ARG A 151 9.62 8.39 -4.70
CA ARG A 151 10.53 9.54 -4.78
C ARG A 151 10.65 10.14 -6.17
N SER A 152 10.84 9.31 -7.19
CA SER A 152 11.32 9.71 -8.52
C SER A 152 10.41 9.32 -9.68
N GLY A 153 9.29 8.64 -9.44
CA GLY A 153 8.27 8.40 -10.45
C GLY A 153 7.72 9.68 -11.05
N GLY A 154 7.39 9.66 -12.34
CA GLY A 154 6.81 10.79 -13.05
C GLY A 154 5.28 10.81 -12.97
N SER A 155 4.65 9.64 -12.87
CA SER A 155 3.20 9.51 -12.75
C SER A 155 2.71 9.75 -11.33
N VAL A 156 1.79 10.69 -11.17
CA VAL A 156 1.13 10.93 -9.88
C VAL A 156 0.39 9.70 -9.38
N GLN A 157 -0.27 8.97 -10.28
CA GLN A 157 -1.05 7.78 -9.93
C GLN A 157 -0.16 6.64 -9.44
N LEU A 158 0.98 6.38 -10.10
CA LEU A 158 1.92 5.34 -9.70
C LEU A 158 2.63 5.70 -8.39
N LYS A 159 3.01 6.96 -8.19
CA LYS A 159 3.55 7.43 -6.90
C LYS A 159 2.57 7.25 -5.75
N GLN A 160 1.30 7.59 -5.96
CA GLN A 160 0.24 7.37 -4.94
C GLN A 160 0.03 5.89 -4.64
N PHE A 161 0.04 5.05 -5.68
CA PHE A 161 -0.03 3.60 -5.51
C PHE A 161 1.17 3.08 -4.71
N ALA A 162 2.38 3.51 -5.04
CA ALA A 162 3.59 3.13 -4.33
C ALA A 162 3.52 3.55 -2.86
N GLN A 163 3.19 4.80 -2.58
CA GLN A 163 3.04 5.34 -1.23
C GLN A 163 2.00 4.59 -0.39
N LYS A 164 0.86 4.27 -0.99
CA LYS A 164 -0.23 3.53 -0.33
C LYS A 164 0.17 2.09 -0.01
N THR A 165 0.92 1.43 -0.91
CA THR A 165 1.23 0.00 -0.81
C THR A 165 2.48 -0.26 0.05
N LEU A 166 3.43 0.67 0.09
CA LEU A 166 4.71 0.54 0.78
C LEU A 166 4.61 0.07 2.24
N PRO A 167 3.71 0.61 3.10
CA PRO A 167 3.58 0.13 4.48
C PRO A 167 3.21 -1.37 4.58
N THR A 168 2.39 -1.87 3.66
CA THR A 168 2.04 -3.29 3.60
C THR A 168 3.24 -4.16 3.22
N LEU A 169 4.04 -3.71 2.24
CA LEU A 169 5.26 -4.42 1.83
C LEU A 169 6.31 -4.46 2.94
N GLU A 170 6.46 -3.39 3.71
CA GLU A 170 7.36 -3.33 4.86
C GLU A 170 6.90 -4.28 5.98
N GLU A 171 5.60 -4.38 6.22
CA GLU A 171 5.04 -5.34 7.17
C GLU A 171 5.27 -6.79 6.70
N HIS A 172 5.04 -7.08 5.42
CA HIS A 172 5.33 -8.39 4.83
C HIS A 172 6.81 -8.75 4.94
N GLN A 173 7.71 -7.82 4.64
CA GLN A 173 9.17 -7.99 4.77
C GLN A 173 9.56 -8.41 6.19
N LYS A 174 9.03 -7.69 7.19
CA LYS A 174 9.27 -8.02 8.60
C LYS A 174 8.75 -9.41 8.95
N MET A 175 7.53 -9.73 8.57
CA MET A 175 6.93 -11.04 8.82
C MET A 175 7.72 -12.17 8.13
N ALA A 176 8.13 -11.97 6.87
CA ALA A 176 8.93 -12.92 6.13
C ALA A 176 10.27 -13.20 6.82
N LEU A 177 10.96 -12.16 7.27
CA LEU A 177 12.23 -12.29 7.99
C LEU A 177 12.07 -13.05 9.31
N GLU A 178 11.07 -12.70 10.12
CA GLU A 178 10.80 -13.37 11.40
C GLU A 178 10.45 -14.85 11.20
N LEU A 179 9.61 -15.16 10.21
CA LEU A 179 9.19 -16.53 9.93
C LEU A 179 10.31 -17.36 9.30
N SER A 180 11.10 -16.80 8.39
CA SER A 180 12.29 -17.44 7.82
C SER A 180 13.25 -17.90 8.92
N GLN A 181 13.51 -17.06 9.93
CA GLN A 181 14.39 -17.42 11.07
C GLN A 181 13.79 -18.56 11.93
N LYS A 182 12.45 -18.60 12.09
CA LYS A 182 11.78 -19.69 12.84
C LYS A 182 11.90 -21.00 12.09
N VAL A 183 11.63 -21.00 10.78
CA VAL A 183 11.69 -22.19 9.92
C VAL A 183 13.10 -22.76 9.89
N SER A 184 14.14 -21.94 9.68
CA SER A 184 15.55 -22.36 9.67
C SER A 184 15.98 -22.96 11.02
N LYS A 185 15.60 -22.37 12.15
CA LYS A 185 15.88 -22.92 13.49
C LYS A 185 15.19 -24.26 13.73
N ALA A 186 14.00 -24.48 13.20
CA ALA A 186 13.28 -25.75 13.31
C ALA A 186 13.91 -26.84 12.42
N ALA A 187 14.56 -26.48 11.34
CA ALA A 187 15.26 -27.42 10.46
C ALA A 187 16.62 -27.89 11.03
N ALA A 188 17.26 -27.06 11.88
CA ALA A 188 18.55 -27.39 12.50
C ALA A 188 18.43 -28.30 13.75
N ARG A 189 17.22 -28.71 14.15
CA ARG A 189 16.93 -29.62 15.28
C ARG A 189 16.54 -31.00 14.78
#